data_84bd7353c3d739e07eed21ab7283b858
#
_entry.id   84bd7353c3d739e07eed21ab7283b858
#
_cell.length_a   1.000
_cell.length_b   1.000
_cell.length_c   1.000
_cell.angle_alpha   90.00
_cell.angle_beta   90.00
_cell.angle_gamma   90.00
#
_symmetry.space_group_name_H-M   'P 1'
#
loop_
_entity.id
_entity.type
_entity.pdbx_description
1 polymer ?
#
loop_
_entity_poly.entity_id
_entity_poly.type
_entity_poly.pdbx_seq_one_letter_code
_entity_poly.pdbx_strand_id
1 'polypeptide(L)'
;MALPVAGCALLAACSRSGPEINDAGYEVNTAYVATGQDSRVRFIVLHYTSENNEDSLRILTKNRVSSHYLLTDGQEPVLYRLVDENRRAWHAGSSQWYGYKNLNAMSVGIEIVNKGPLNPEKTLWESYSSRQIDILAALLKDLAQRHRIHPRNIVGHSDIAPQRKIDPGPLFPWEALARQGIGRWYNKNRVRQHEAMFRSTGLPDIFWFQEKLRHIGYEVAFGANNEEQTRKVLQAFQMHYRPQRYDGEPDIQTAAILMDLAGQP
;
A
#
# COMPACT_ATOMS: atom_id res chain seq x y z
N MET A 1 47.91 0.69 37.87
CA MET A 1 46.80 -0.23 37.54
C MET A 1 46.22 0.19 36.20
N ALA A 2 46.58 -0.52 35.14
CA ALA A 2 46.11 -0.24 33.78
C ALA A 2 44.99 -1.21 33.46
N LEU A 3 43.82 -0.68 33.04
CA LEU A 3 42.68 -1.44 32.55
C LEU A 3 42.87 -1.81 31.05
N PRO A 4 42.53 -3.02 30.63
CA PRO A 4 42.64 -3.39 29.23
C PRO A 4 41.45 -2.87 28.44
N VAL A 5 41.73 -2.24 27.31
CA VAL A 5 40.76 -1.87 26.28
C VAL A 5 40.35 -3.14 25.50
N ALA A 6 39.12 -3.55 25.64
CA ALA A 6 38.56 -4.65 24.84
C ALA A 6 38.25 -4.16 23.40
N GLY A 7 39.08 -4.59 22.46
CA GLY A 7 38.84 -4.37 21.03
C GLY A 7 37.66 -5.21 20.54
N CYS A 8 36.60 -4.55 20.08
CA CYS A 8 35.48 -5.18 19.41
C CYS A 8 35.90 -5.54 17.97
N ALA A 9 36.20 -6.82 17.72
CA ALA A 9 36.47 -7.31 16.37
C ALA A 9 35.16 -7.35 15.57
N LEU A 10 35.01 -6.45 14.61
CA LEU A 10 33.98 -6.52 13.56
C LEU A 10 34.28 -7.75 12.68
N LEU A 11 33.54 -8.81 12.89
CA LEU A 11 33.48 -9.95 11.97
C LEU A 11 32.81 -9.46 10.65
N ALA A 12 33.64 -9.05 9.69
CA ALA A 12 33.24 -8.91 8.32
C ALA A 12 32.88 -10.30 7.80
N ALA A 13 31.58 -10.60 7.62
CA ALA A 13 31.13 -11.77 6.90
C ALA A 13 31.55 -11.60 5.43
N CYS A 14 32.71 -12.11 5.07
CA CYS A 14 33.09 -12.31 3.67
C CYS A 14 32.12 -13.36 3.09
N SER A 15 31.09 -12.92 2.37
CA SER A 15 30.36 -13.79 1.46
C SER A 15 31.37 -14.32 0.44
N ARG A 16 31.65 -15.64 0.47
CA ARG A 16 32.44 -16.31 -0.55
C ARG A 16 31.64 -16.29 -1.85
N SER A 17 31.93 -15.33 -2.71
CA SER A 17 31.51 -15.31 -4.09
C SER A 17 32.45 -16.21 -4.91
N GLY A 18 32.16 -17.50 -4.92
CA GLY A 18 32.76 -18.45 -5.84
C GLY A 18 31.79 -18.76 -6.98
N PRO A 19 32.27 -19.37 -8.06
CA PRO A 19 31.38 -19.79 -9.15
C PRO A 19 30.36 -20.80 -8.62
N GLU A 20 29.08 -20.57 -8.92
CA GLU A 20 27.98 -21.48 -8.61
C GLU A 20 27.66 -22.31 -9.87
N ILE A 21 27.71 -23.63 -9.77
CA ILE A 21 27.23 -24.52 -10.82
C ILE A 21 25.73 -24.72 -10.63
N ASN A 22 24.94 -24.34 -11.65
CA ASN A 22 23.50 -24.52 -11.59
C ASN A 22 23.07 -25.95 -12.05
N ASP A 23 21.81 -26.29 -11.81
CA ASP A 23 21.24 -27.60 -12.15
C ASP A 23 21.30 -27.94 -13.66
N ALA A 24 21.47 -26.95 -14.53
CA ALA A 24 21.62 -27.12 -15.96
C ALA A 24 23.09 -27.35 -16.38
N GLY A 25 24.04 -27.39 -15.45
CA GLY A 25 25.44 -27.76 -15.67
C GLY A 25 26.32 -26.62 -16.20
N TYR A 26 25.91 -25.37 -16.15
CA TYR A 26 26.78 -24.22 -16.43
C TYR A 26 27.22 -23.50 -15.15
N GLU A 27 28.42 -22.90 -15.21
CA GLU A 27 29.01 -22.14 -14.12
C GLU A 27 28.62 -20.66 -14.23
N VAL A 28 28.17 -20.07 -13.13
CA VAL A 28 27.93 -18.62 -13.00
C VAL A 28 28.97 -18.01 -12.08
N ASN A 29 29.79 -17.10 -12.61
CA ASN A 29 30.73 -16.33 -11.81
C ASN A 29 30.08 -15.05 -11.28
N THR A 30 29.87 -14.96 -9.97
CA THR A 30 29.24 -13.84 -9.26
C THR A 30 30.25 -12.89 -8.62
N ALA A 31 31.53 -12.94 -8.98
CA ALA A 31 32.60 -12.11 -8.40
C ALA A 31 32.43 -10.61 -8.68
N TYR A 32 31.68 -10.24 -9.72
CA TYR A 32 31.42 -8.86 -10.10
C TYR A 32 29.93 -8.58 -10.08
N VAL A 33 29.54 -7.52 -9.36
CA VAL A 33 28.16 -7.07 -9.24
C VAL A 33 28.05 -5.65 -9.80
N ALA A 34 27.10 -5.42 -10.72
CA ALA A 34 26.86 -4.10 -11.26
C ALA A 34 26.27 -3.17 -10.17
N THR A 35 26.77 -1.95 -10.09
CA THR A 35 26.24 -0.92 -9.18
C THR A 35 24.92 -0.31 -9.71
N GLY A 36 24.70 -0.29 -11.02
CA GLY A 36 23.51 0.24 -11.68
C GLY A 36 22.35 -0.77 -11.64
N GLN A 37 21.77 -0.99 -10.47
CA GLN A 37 20.64 -1.90 -10.28
C GLN A 37 19.67 -1.37 -9.23
N ASP A 38 18.39 -1.71 -9.36
CA ASP A 38 17.34 -1.44 -8.37
C ASP A 38 16.38 -2.64 -8.25
N SER A 39 15.48 -2.58 -7.27
CA SER A 39 14.40 -3.56 -7.15
C SER A 39 13.34 -3.33 -8.22
N ARG A 40 12.78 -4.43 -8.79
CA ARG A 40 11.60 -4.37 -9.66
C ARG A 40 10.32 -4.06 -8.89
N VAL A 41 10.32 -4.33 -7.59
CA VAL A 41 9.18 -4.02 -6.70
C VAL A 41 9.20 -2.53 -6.39
N ARG A 42 8.15 -1.83 -6.79
CA ARG A 42 7.98 -0.37 -6.61
C ARG A 42 6.80 -0.02 -5.72
N PHE A 43 5.87 -0.97 -5.53
CA PHE A 43 4.60 -0.76 -4.83
C PHE A 43 4.34 -1.88 -3.84
N ILE A 44 3.64 -1.54 -2.76
CA ILE A 44 2.97 -2.50 -1.88
C ILE A 44 1.48 -2.22 -1.99
N VAL A 45 0.70 -3.27 -2.25
CA VAL A 45 -0.75 -3.18 -2.37
C VAL A 45 -1.40 -4.00 -1.27
N LEU A 46 -2.25 -3.35 -0.48
CA LEU A 46 -2.94 -3.95 0.66
C LEU A 46 -4.37 -4.31 0.30
N HIS A 47 -4.77 -5.51 0.73
CA HIS A 47 -6.06 -6.11 0.47
C HIS A 47 -6.70 -6.62 1.75
N TYR A 48 -8.02 -6.82 1.73
CA TYR A 48 -8.68 -7.78 2.61
C TYR A 48 -9.23 -8.93 1.79
N THR A 49 -9.31 -10.12 2.40
CA THR A 49 -9.68 -11.35 1.68
C THR A 49 -11.19 -11.52 1.44
N SER A 50 -12.06 -10.90 2.24
CA SER A 50 -13.51 -11.15 2.36
C SER A 50 -13.87 -12.56 2.85
N GLU A 51 -12.90 -13.38 3.24
CA GLU A 51 -13.03 -14.79 3.57
C GLU A 51 -12.43 -15.08 4.95
N ASN A 52 -12.67 -16.27 5.49
CA ASN A 52 -12.00 -16.79 6.68
C ASN A 52 -10.58 -17.29 6.34
N ASN A 53 -9.81 -17.70 7.37
CA ASN A 53 -8.43 -18.14 7.22
C ASN A 53 -8.28 -19.33 6.26
N GLU A 54 -9.12 -20.37 6.38
CA GLU A 54 -9.05 -21.59 5.60
C GLU A 54 -9.37 -21.33 4.13
N ASP A 55 -10.47 -20.62 3.87
CA ASP A 55 -10.89 -20.26 2.51
C ASP A 55 -9.90 -19.31 1.86
N SER A 56 -9.34 -18.34 2.59
CA SER A 56 -8.30 -17.44 2.09
C SER A 56 -7.06 -18.22 1.64
N LEU A 57 -6.55 -19.15 2.46
CA LEU A 57 -5.44 -20.02 2.09
C LEU A 57 -5.77 -20.87 0.86
N ARG A 58 -6.93 -21.51 0.84
CA ARG A 58 -7.37 -22.34 -0.29
C ARG A 58 -7.47 -21.53 -1.59
N ILE A 59 -8.09 -20.35 -1.55
CA ILE A 59 -8.28 -19.50 -2.73
C ILE A 59 -6.92 -19.02 -3.26
N LEU A 60 -6.05 -18.50 -2.40
CA LEU A 60 -4.78 -17.89 -2.80
C LEU A 60 -3.72 -18.93 -3.23
N THR A 61 -3.90 -20.22 -2.88
CA THR A 61 -2.97 -21.30 -3.25
C THR A 61 -3.47 -22.22 -4.34
N LYS A 62 -4.78 -22.29 -4.60
CA LYS A 62 -5.37 -23.26 -5.55
C LYS A 62 -6.07 -22.62 -6.73
N ASN A 63 -6.41 -21.32 -6.67
CA ASN A 63 -7.11 -20.63 -7.74
C ASN A 63 -6.15 -19.81 -8.62
N ARG A 64 -6.71 -19.02 -9.57
CA ARG A 64 -5.94 -18.15 -10.47
C ARG A 64 -5.49 -16.84 -9.82
N VAL A 65 -6.08 -16.46 -8.67
CA VAL A 65 -5.65 -15.31 -7.88
C VAL A 65 -4.59 -15.75 -6.88
N SER A 66 -3.64 -14.89 -6.59
CA SER A 66 -2.57 -15.16 -5.61
C SER A 66 -2.05 -13.85 -5.03
N SER A 67 -1.43 -13.92 -3.87
CA SER A 67 -0.76 -12.80 -3.20
C SER A 67 0.63 -13.26 -2.73
N HIS A 68 1.54 -12.30 -2.51
CA HIS A 68 2.87 -12.64 -1.99
C HIS A 68 2.77 -13.06 -0.53
N TYR A 69 1.94 -12.35 0.23
CA TYR A 69 1.73 -12.60 1.65
C TYR A 69 0.24 -12.74 1.97
N LEU A 70 -0.06 -13.59 2.92
CA LEU A 70 -1.35 -13.70 3.58
C LEU A 70 -1.14 -13.59 5.08
N LEU A 71 -1.83 -12.64 5.72
CA LEU A 71 -1.87 -12.48 7.17
C LEU A 71 -3.25 -12.92 7.67
N THR A 72 -3.27 -13.97 8.50
CA THR A 72 -4.52 -14.52 9.07
C THR A 72 -5.09 -13.62 10.17
N ASP A 73 -6.32 -13.87 10.57
CA ASP A 73 -6.96 -13.29 11.76
C ASP A 73 -6.83 -14.21 12.98
N GLY A 74 -7.48 -13.80 14.11
CA GLY A 74 -7.55 -14.56 15.35
C GLY A 74 -6.59 -14.07 16.42
N GLN A 75 -6.47 -14.86 17.51
CA GLN A 75 -5.63 -14.50 18.66
C GLN A 75 -4.14 -14.58 18.35
N GLU A 76 -3.74 -15.52 17.50
CA GLU A 76 -2.35 -15.74 17.04
C GLU A 76 -2.31 -15.69 15.52
N PRO A 77 -2.34 -14.47 14.91
CA PRO A 77 -2.27 -14.33 13.46
C PRO A 77 -0.96 -14.89 12.90
N VAL A 78 -1.06 -15.61 11.79
CA VAL A 78 0.08 -16.19 11.08
C VAL A 78 0.32 -15.44 9.78
N LEU A 79 1.57 -15.08 9.51
CA LEU A 79 1.98 -14.50 8.25
C LEU A 79 2.55 -15.60 7.34
N TYR A 80 1.86 -15.89 6.24
CA TYR A 80 2.33 -16.82 5.20
C TYR A 80 2.97 -16.04 4.05
N ARG A 81 4.10 -16.54 3.53
CA ARG A 81 4.62 -16.16 2.24
C ARG A 81 4.18 -17.21 1.22
N LEU A 82 3.31 -16.82 0.28
CA LEU A 82 2.71 -17.72 -0.70
C LEU A 82 3.40 -17.64 -2.06
N VAL A 83 3.94 -16.47 -2.42
CA VAL A 83 4.69 -16.22 -3.65
C VAL A 83 5.98 -15.50 -3.30
N ASP A 84 7.09 -15.90 -3.92
CA ASP A 84 8.38 -15.19 -3.75
C ASP A 84 8.29 -13.77 -4.35
N GLU A 85 8.94 -12.80 -3.70
CA GLU A 85 8.89 -11.38 -4.10
C GLU A 85 9.54 -11.11 -5.47
N ASN A 86 10.42 -11.99 -5.94
CA ASN A 86 11.02 -11.96 -7.27
C ASN A 86 10.08 -12.49 -8.38
N ARG A 87 8.92 -13.06 -8.01
CA ARG A 87 7.88 -13.55 -8.91
C ARG A 87 6.68 -12.63 -8.90
N ARG A 88 5.83 -12.73 -9.91
CA ARG A 88 4.59 -11.97 -10.02
C ARG A 88 3.44 -12.75 -9.39
N ALA A 89 2.76 -12.19 -8.40
CA ALA A 89 1.47 -12.66 -7.92
C ALA A 89 0.30 -11.95 -8.65
N TRP A 90 -0.89 -12.56 -8.61
CA TRP A 90 -2.07 -12.09 -9.33
C TRP A 90 -3.11 -11.51 -8.35
N HIS A 91 -2.85 -10.30 -7.82
CA HIS A 91 -3.66 -9.64 -6.78
C HIS A 91 -4.27 -8.30 -7.20
N ALA A 92 -3.60 -7.52 -8.07
CA ALA A 92 -4.00 -6.16 -8.38
C ALA A 92 -4.98 -6.06 -9.57
N GLY A 93 -4.96 -7.02 -10.50
CA GLY A 93 -5.75 -6.99 -11.72
C GLY A 93 -5.47 -5.75 -12.58
N SER A 94 -6.50 -5.26 -13.31
CA SER A 94 -6.42 -3.97 -13.98
C SER A 94 -6.31 -2.86 -12.95
N SER A 95 -5.22 -2.14 -12.96
CA SER A 95 -4.82 -1.20 -11.90
C SER A 95 -3.87 -0.14 -12.43
N GLN A 96 -3.92 1.06 -11.82
CA GLN A 96 -3.02 2.16 -12.16
C GLN A 96 -2.67 2.98 -10.92
N TRP A 97 -1.40 3.43 -10.84
CA TRP A 97 -0.94 4.38 -9.82
C TRP A 97 0.21 5.21 -10.37
N TYR A 98 0.16 6.54 -10.28
CA TYR A 98 1.13 7.48 -10.88
C TYR A 98 1.47 7.16 -12.35
N GLY A 99 0.47 6.75 -13.14
CA GLY A 99 0.66 6.39 -14.55
C GLY A 99 1.20 4.97 -14.80
N TYR A 100 1.68 4.26 -13.79
CA TYR A 100 2.04 2.85 -13.89
C TYR A 100 0.79 2.00 -13.96
N LYS A 101 0.73 1.11 -14.96
CA LYS A 101 -0.43 0.22 -15.21
C LYS A 101 -0.07 -1.23 -14.92
N ASN A 102 -1.10 -2.06 -14.62
CA ASN A 102 -0.95 -3.49 -14.40
C ASN A 102 0.06 -3.82 -13.28
N LEU A 103 -0.18 -3.29 -12.10
CA LEU A 103 0.75 -3.27 -10.97
C LEU A 103 1.22 -4.65 -10.47
N ASN A 104 0.56 -5.76 -10.84
CA ASN A 104 1.04 -7.12 -10.51
C ASN A 104 2.52 -7.36 -10.85
N ALA A 105 3.04 -6.71 -11.90
CA ALA A 105 4.41 -6.95 -12.35
C ALA A 105 5.48 -6.23 -11.52
N MET A 106 5.08 -5.25 -10.70
CA MET A 106 6.00 -4.36 -9.99
C MET A 106 5.57 -4.08 -8.54
N SER A 107 4.71 -4.93 -7.98
CA SER A 107 4.23 -4.79 -6.61
C SER A 107 4.36 -6.07 -5.81
N VAL A 108 4.38 -5.91 -4.49
CA VAL A 108 4.09 -6.97 -3.53
C VAL A 108 2.65 -6.79 -3.07
N GLY A 109 1.81 -7.82 -3.24
CA GLY A 109 0.46 -7.86 -2.69
C GLY A 109 0.45 -8.53 -1.33
N ILE A 110 -0.30 -7.96 -0.40
CA ILE A 110 -0.51 -8.48 0.95
C ILE A 110 -2.01 -8.60 1.20
N GLU A 111 -2.47 -9.81 1.36
CA GLU A 111 -3.84 -10.11 1.76
C GLU A 111 -3.93 -10.23 3.27
N ILE A 112 -4.94 -9.61 3.87
CA ILE A 112 -5.19 -9.61 5.30
C ILE A 112 -6.58 -10.20 5.52
N VAL A 113 -6.67 -11.27 6.29
CA VAL A 113 -7.97 -11.91 6.56
C VAL A 113 -8.84 -10.95 7.34
N ASN A 114 -9.94 -10.55 6.72
CA ASN A 114 -10.94 -9.64 7.22
C ASN A 114 -12.16 -9.73 6.27
N LYS A 115 -13.37 -9.68 6.79
CA LYS A 115 -14.60 -9.82 6.00
C LYS A 115 -14.92 -8.59 5.15
N GLY A 116 -14.29 -7.46 5.47
CA GLY A 116 -14.64 -6.18 4.84
C GLY A 116 -15.99 -5.66 5.33
N PRO A 117 -16.93 -5.29 4.42
CA PRO A 117 -18.25 -4.81 4.81
C PRO A 117 -19.10 -5.95 5.37
N LEU A 118 -19.76 -5.69 6.51
CA LEU A 118 -20.62 -6.64 7.24
C LEU A 118 -22.10 -6.49 6.87
N ASN A 119 -22.44 -5.49 6.04
CA ASN A 119 -23.80 -5.28 5.54
C ASN A 119 -23.77 -4.85 4.06
N PRO A 120 -24.86 -5.08 3.29
CA PRO A 120 -24.95 -4.73 1.89
C PRO A 120 -24.73 -3.24 1.58
N GLU A 121 -25.17 -2.36 2.48
CA GLU A 121 -25.02 -0.90 2.38
C GLU A 121 -23.58 -0.42 2.59
N LYS A 122 -22.67 -1.32 3.05
CA LYS A 122 -21.26 -1.04 3.32
C LYS A 122 -21.05 0.09 4.33
N THR A 123 -21.93 0.17 5.31
CA THR A 123 -21.86 1.13 6.42
C THR A 123 -21.27 0.52 7.69
N LEU A 124 -21.30 -0.81 7.80
CA LEU A 124 -20.71 -1.57 8.89
C LEU A 124 -19.54 -2.41 8.35
N TRP A 125 -18.40 -2.30 9.00
CA TRP A 125 -17.16 -2.95 8.59
C TRP A 125 -16.54 -3.75 9.72
N GLU A 126 -15.84 -4.82 9.36
CA GLU A 126 -14.99 -5.55 10.30
C GLU A 126 -13.72 -4.74 10.58
N SER A 127 -13.35 -4.66 11.85
CA SER A 127 -12.10 -4.01 12.27
C SER A 127 -10.92 -4.97 12.18
N TYR A 128 -9.74 -4.44 11.95
CA TYR A 128 -8.49 -5.18 12.04
C TYR A 128 -8.04 -5.31 13.49
N SER A 129 -7.54 -6.46 13.90
CA SER A 129 -6.99 -6.62 15.24
C SER A 129 -5.66 -5.89 15.39
N SER A 130 -5.36 -5.39 16.59
CA SER A 130 -4.07 -4.75 16.86
C SER A 130 -2.89 -5.67 16.54
N ARG A 131 -3.02 -6.97 16.82
CA ARG A 131 -1.98 -7.96 16.57
C ARG A 131 -1.72 -8.18 15.08
N GLN A 132 -2.77 -8.21 14.24
CA GLN A 132 -2.60 -8.19 12.78
C GLN A 132 -1.83 -6.94 12.33
N ILE A 133 -2.21 -5.77 12.85
CA ILE A 133 -1.59 -4.50 12.44
C ILE A 133 -0.13 -4.42 12.89
N ASP A 134 0.23 -4.95 14.06
CA ASP A 134 1.62 -4.99 14.53
C ASP A 134 2.50 -5.87 13.62
N ILE A 135 2.03 -7.07 13.25
CA ILE A 135 2.72 -7.96 12.33
C ILE A 135 2.84 -7.31 10.95
N LEU A 136 1.75 -6.73 10.44
CA LEU A 136 1.72 -6.04 9.17
C LEU A 136 2.69 -4.86 9.14
N ALA A 137 2.74 -4.04 10.19
CA ALA A 137 3.65 -2.92 10.28
C ALA A 137 5.13 -3.34 10.22
N ALA A 138 5.48 -4.45 10.88
CA ALA A 138 6.83 -5.01 10.80
C ALA A 138 7.18 -5.46 9.37
N LEU A 139 6.27 -6.18 8.70
CA LEU A 139 6.42 -6.61 7.31
C LEU A 139 6.57 -5.41 6.36
N LEU A 140 5.71 -4.40 6.51
CA LEU A 140 5.72 -3.20 5.65
C LEU A 140 7.03 -2.41 5.77
N LYS A 141 7.57 -2.28 6.99
CA LYS A 141 8.88 -1.63 7.22
C LYS A 141 10.00 -2.40 6.52
N ASP A 142 10.04 -3.72 6.69
CA ASP A 142 11.05 -4.58 6.07
C ASP A 142 10.97 -4.49 4.53
N LEU A 143 9.79 -4.67 3.94
CA LEU A 143 9.58 -4.58 2.49
C LEU A 143 9.96 -3.20 1.94
N ALA A 144 9.52 -2.13 2.61
CA ALA A 144 9.81 -0.76 2.18
C ALA A 144 11.32 -0.48 2.19
N GLN A 145 12.04 -0.98 3.20
CA GLN A 145 13.49 -0.83 3.30
C GLN A 145 14.24 -1.65 2.24
N ARG A 146 13.93 -2.96 2.12
CA ARG A 146 14.62 -3.87 1.19
C ARG A 146 14.43 -3.48 -0.27
N HIS A 147 13.22 -3.07 -0.64
CA HIS A 147 12.89 -2.67 -2.00
C HIS A 147 12.99 -1.15 -2.25
N ARG A 148 13.33 -0.35 -1.23
CA ARG A 148 13.40 1.13 -1.29
C ARG A 148 12.09 1.74 -1.80
N ILE A 149 10.96 1.26 -1.26
CA ILE A 149 9.63 1.70 -1.67
C ILE A 149 9.33 3.07 -1.05
N HIS A 150 8.99 4.03 -1.91
CA HIS A 150 8.59 5.35 -1.44
C HIS A 150 7.26 5.27 -0.67
N PRO A 151 7.05 6.00 0.45
CA PRO A 151 5.81 5.94 1.25
C PRO A 151 4.52 6.13 0.43
N ARG A 152 4.52 6.99 -0.59
CA ARG A 152 3.37 7.19 -1.49
C ARG A 152 2.99 5.97 -2.35
N ASN A 153 3.83 4.95 -2.37
CA ASN A 153 3.65 3.71 -3.12
C ASN A 153 3.20 2.53 -2.24
N ILE A 154 2.87 2.78 -0.98
CA ILE A 154 2.18 1.83 -0.09
C ILE A 154 0.70 2.21 -0.11
N VAL A 155 -0.12 1.44 -0.79
CA VAL A 155 -1.48 1.80 -1.20
C VAL A 155 -2.47 0.67 -0.97
N GLY A 156 -3.75 1.00 -0.92
CA GLY A 156 -4.83 0.03 -0.93
C GLY A 156 -5.22 -0.38 -2.35
N HIS A 157 -5.89 -1.52 -2.49
CA HIS A 157 -6.45 -1.93 -3.78
C HIS A 157 -7.46 -0.91 -4.31
N SER A 158 -8.25 -0.30 -3.43
CA SER A 158 -9.17 0.79 -3.79
C SER A 158 -8.46 2.01 -4.36
N ASP A 159 -7.23 2.32 -3.93
CA ASP A 159 -6.48 3.47 -4.47
C ASP A 159 -6.10 3.24 -5.94
N ILE A 160 -5.69 2.02 -6.30
CA ILE A 160 -5.18 1.68 -7.63
C ILE A 160 -6.25 1.15 -8.59
N ALA A 161 -7.44 0.85 -8.10
CA ALA A 161 -8.56 0.32 -8.88
C ALA A 161 -9.94 0.81 -8.35
N PRO A 162 -10.13 2.12 -8.15
CA PRO A 162 -11.28 2.69 -7.44
C PRO A 162 -12.63 2.39 -8.10
N GLN A 163 -12.65 2.07 -9.40
CA GLN A 163 -13.88 1.77 -10.12
C GLN A 163 -14.48 0.41 -9.76
N ARG A 164 -13.70 -0.50 -9.16
CA ARG A 164 -14.09 -1.90 -8.92
C ARG A 164 -13.76 -2.43 -7.54
N LYS A 165 -12.94 -1.73 -6.76
CA LYS A 165 -12.39 -2.20 -5.48
C LYS A 165 -12.59 -1.20 -4.35
N ILE A 166 -12.77 -1.74 -3.14
CA ILE A 166 -12.98 -0.97 -1.91
C ILE A 166 -12.06 -1.45 -0.76
N ASP A 167 -11.28 -2.51 -0.97
CA ASP A 167 -10.30 -3.02 0.00
C ASP A 167 -9.06 -2.11 0.07
N PRO A 168 -8.44 -1.92 1.24
CA PRO A 168 -8.68 -2.56 2.53
C PRO A 168 -9.80 -1.91 3.38
N GLY A 169 -10.58 -0.98 2.85
CA GLY A 169 -11.73 -0.36 3.49
C GLY A 169 -11.40 0.77 4.47
N PRO A 170 -12.46 1.46 4.98
CA PRO A 170 -12.29 2.68 5.78
C PRO A 170 -11.77 2.42 7.20
N LEU A 171 -11.85 1.19 7.73
CA LEU A 171 -11.33 0.87 9.05
C LEU A 171 -9.85 0.42 9.02
N PHE A 172 -9.21 0.41 7.85
CA PHE A 172 -7.79 0.15 7.78
C PHE A 172 -6.99 1.32 8.39
N PRO A 173 -6.05 1.07 9.31
CA PRO A 173 -5.48 2.11 10.17
C PRO A 173 -4.33 2.90 9.51
N TRP A 174 -4.58 3.52 8.34
CA TRP A 174 -3.59 4.27 7.57
C TRP A 174 -2.84 5.33 8.39
N GLU A 175 -3.57 6.15 9.19
CA GLU A 175 -2.94 7.17 10.02
C GLU A 175 -1.98 6.59 11.06
N ALA A 176 -2.35 5.46 11.69
CA ALA A 176 -1.51 4.81 12.70
C ALA A 176 -0.23 4.23 12.09
N LEU A 177 -0.31 3.69 10.88
CA LEU A 177 0.85 3.21 10.11
C LEU A 177 1.74 4.38 9.67
N ALA A 178 1.16 5.47 9.18
CA ALA A 178 1.90 6.67 8.77
C ALA A 178 2.67 7.33 9.92
N ARG A 179 2.14 7.31 11.14
CA ARG A 179 2.87 7.74 12.35
C ARG A 179 4.13 6.90 12.63
N GLN A 180 4.19 5.69 12.10
CA GLN A 180 5.34 4.80 12.17
C GLN A 180 6.26 4.89 10.95
N GLY A 181 6.02 5.87 10.04
CA GLY A 181 6.76 6.05 8.79
C GLY A 181 6.32 5.12 7.65
N ILE A 182 5.17 4.47 7.77
CA ILE A 182 4.63 3.55 6.76
C ILE A 182 3.49 4.23 6.02
N GLY A 183 3.66 4.40 4.70
CA GLY A 183 2.67 5.08 3.89
C GLY A 183 2.71 6.60 4.05
N ARG A 184 1.76 7.27 3.42
CA ARG A 184 1.66 8.72 3.33
C ARG A 184 0.46 9.23 4.13
N TRP A 185 0.61 10.36 4.80
CA TRP A 185 -0.48 11.01 5.52
C TRP A 185 -0.35 12.52 5.43
N TYR A 186 -1.45 13.23 5.67
CA TYR A 186 -1.52 14.68 5.65
C TYR A 186 -1.10 15.32 6.97
N ASN A 187 -0.70 16.61 6.92
CA ASN A 187 -0.42 17.41 8.09
C ASN A 187 -1.70 18.08 8.60
N LYS A 188 -2.18 17.69 9.77
CA LYS A 188 -3.43 18.21 10.37
C LYS A 188 -3.47 19.73 10.54
N ASN A 189 -2.32 20.37 10.80
CA ASN A 189 -2.27 21.82 10.96
C ASN A 189 -2.44 22.53 9.61
N ARG A 190 -1.76 22.06 8.56
CA ARG A 190 -1.92 22.59 7.20
C ARG A 190 -3.33 22.33 6.66
N VAL A 191 -3.90 21.17 6.93
CA VAL A 191 -5.30 20.87 6.55
C VAL A 191 -6.26 21.88 7.19
N ARG A 192 -6.12 22.21 8.49
CA ARG A 192 -6.94 23.24 9.12
C ARG A 192 -6.80 24.63 8.46
N GLN A 193 -5.60 24.99 8.01
CA GLN A 193 -5.37 26.24 7.27
C GLN A 193 -6.07 26.21 5.90
N HIS A 194 -5.96 25.08 5.18
CA HIS A 194 -6.65 24.91 3.90
C HIS A 194 -8.17 24.89 4.06
N GLU A 195 -8.71 24.26 5.10
CA GLU A 195 -10.15 24.34 5.41
C GLU A 195 -10.62 25.78 5.63
N ALA A 196 -9.88 26.57 6.41
CA ALA A 196 -10.20 27.99 6.64
C ALA A 196 -10.18 28.80 5.33
N MET A 197 -9.20 28.55 4.47
CA MET A 197 -9.11 29.14 3.13
C MET A 197 -10.34 28.78 2.30
N PHE A 198 -10.68 27.50 2.17
CA PHE A 198 -11.82 27.06 1.36
C PHE A 198 -13.18 27.51 1.91
N ARG A 199 -13.30 27.71 3.22
CA ARG A 199 -14.51 28.34 3.81
C ARG A 199 -14.68 29.81 3.37
N SER A 200 -13.59 30.51 3.09
CA SER A 200 -13.64 31.91 2.64
C SER A 200 -13.72 32.06 1.11
N THR A 201 -13.11 31.14 0.35
CA THR A 201 -13.04 31.21 -1.12
C THR A 201 -14.10 30.38 -1.83
N GLY A 202 -14.75 29.45 -1.12
CA GLY A 202 -15.69 28.48 -1.66
C GLY A 202 -15.03 27.13 -1.97
N LEU A 203 -15.88 26.11 -2.13
CA LEU A 203 -15.45 24.78 -2.55
C LEU A 203 -14.99 24.83 -4.01
N PRO A 204 -13.82 24.25 -4.36
CA PRO A 204 -13.40 24.10 -5.74
C PRO A 204 -14.37 23.28 -6.59
N ASP A 205 -14.33 23.48 -7.90
CA ASP A 205 -15.12 22.69 -8.86
C ASP A 205 -14.58 21.24 -9.02
N ILE A 206 -15.33 20.41 -9.72
CA ILE A 206 -14.98 19.00 -9.92
C ILE A 206 -13.66 18.83 -10.70
N PHE A 207 -13.33 19.75 -11.60
CA PHE A 207 -12.10 19.70 -12.39
C PHE A 207 -10.86 19.86 -11.51
N TRP A 208 -10.93 20.72 -10.50
CA TRP A 208 -9.88 20.87 -9.51
C TRP A 208 -9.65 19.55 -8.74
N PHE A 209 -10.72 18.86 -8.31
CA PHE A 209 -10.60 17.57 -7.65
C PHE A 209 -9.97 16.53 -8.57
N GLN A 210 -10.40 16.44 -9.82
CA GLN A 210 -9.83 15.51 -10.80
C GLN A 210 -8.33 15.77 -11.02
N GLU A 211 -7.92 17.03 -11.16
CA GLU A 211 -6.52 17.42 -11.30
C GLU A 211 -5.69 16.98 -10.09
N LYS A 212 -6.14 17.33 -8.88
CA LYS A 212 -5.41 17.02 -7.65
C LYS A 212 -5.33 15.52 -7.37
N LEU A 213 -6.39 14.76 -7.60
CA LEU A 213 -6.39 13.30 -7.49
C LEU A 213 -5.39 12.67 -8.46
N ARG A 214 -5.34 13.12 -9.71
CA ARG A 214 -4.32 12.66 -10.67
C ARG A 214 -2.91 13.01 -10.22
N HIS A 215 -2.71 14.21 -9.69
CA HIS A 215 -1.40 14.65 -9.20
C HIS A 215 -0.87 13.76 -8.08
N ILE A 216 -1.74 13.26 -7.20
CA ILE A 216 -1.34 12.37 -6.11
C ILE A 216 -1.40 10.87 -6.45
N GLY A 217 -1.61 10.51 -7.73
CA GLY A 217 -1.41 9.17 -8.25
C GLY A 217 -2.65 8.43 -8.73
N TYR A 218 -3.86 8.89 -8.39
CA TYR A 218 -5.10 8.21 -8.80
C TYR A 218 -5.34 8.27 -10.32
N GLU A 219 -5.94 7.21 -10.86
CA GLU A 219 -6.49 7.24 -12.22
C GLU A 219 -7.86 7.92 -12.20
N VAL A 220 -7.93 9.09 -12.83
CA VAL A 220 -9.17 9.86 -12.95
C VAL A 220 -9.36 10.28 -14.41
N ALA A 221 -10.52 9.98 -14.99
CA ALA A 221 -10.92 10.53 -16.27
C ALA A 221 -11.26 12.03 -16.09
N PHE A 222 -10.70 12.88 -16.95
CA PHE A 222 -10.96 14.32 -16.89
C PHE A 222 -12.20 14.69 -17.70
N GLY A 223 -13.06 15.54 -17.15
CA GLY A 223 -14.24 16.06 -17.82
C GLY A 223 -15.53 15.94 -17.01
N ALA A 224 -16.51 16.79 -17.31
CA ALA A 224 -17.80 16.83 -16.62
C ALA A 224 -18.62 15.53 -16.74
N ASN A 225 -18.49 14.81 -17.85
CA ASN A 225 -19.22 13.55 -18.07
C ASN A 225 -18.71 12.36 -17.24
N ASN A 226 -17.71 12.59 -16.38
CA ASN A 226 -17.05 11.55 -15.57
C ASN A 226 -17.39 11.68 -14.07
N GLU A 227 -18.54 12.25 -13.72
CA GLU A 227 -18.91 12.49 -12.31
C GLU A 227 -18.94 11.20 -11.49
N GLU A 228 -19.62 10.15 -11.98
CA GLU A 228 -19.70 8.86 -11.27
C GLU A 228 -18.32 8.20 -11.10
N GLN A 229 -17.47 8.27 -12.12
CA GLN A 229 -16.10 7.77 -12.01
C GLN A 229 -15.29 8.57 -10.99
N THR A 230 -15.40 9.90 -11.02
CA THR A 230 -14.74 10.79 -10.07
C THR A 230 -15.23 10.54 -8.64
N ARG A 231 -16.54 10.32 -8.46
CA ARG A 231 -17.13 9.99 -7.17
C ARG A 231 -16.52 8.73 -6.56
N LYS A 232 -16.33 7.67 -7.36
CA LYS A 232 -15.66 6.44 -6.88
C LYS A 232 -14.21 6.66 -6.50
N VAL A 233 -13.48 7.49 -7.23
CA VAL A 233 -12.10 7.85 -6.88
C VAL A 233 -12.06 8.67 -5.60
N LEU A 234 -12.96 9.66 -5.45
CA LEU A 234 -13.12 10.42 -4.20
C LEU A 234 -13.48 9.50 -3.03
N GLN A 235 -14.37 8.52 -3.23
CA GLN A 235 -14.70 7.54 -2.21
C GLN A 235 -13.48 6.73 -1.77
N ALA A 236 -12.66 6.23 -2.70
CA ALA A 236 -11.43 5.52 -2.39
C ALA A 236 -10.45 6.42 -1.62
N PHE A 237 -10.24 7.66 -2.09
CA PHE A 237 -9.44 8.66 -1.41
C PHE A 237 -9.94 8.94 0.02
N GLN A 238 -11.25 9.10 0.19
CA GLN A 238 -11.85 9.34 1.50
C GLN A 238 -11.71 8.13 2.43
N MET A 239 -11.91 6.90 1.96
CA MET A 239 -11.68 5.69 2.75
C MET A 239 -10.23 5.62 3.26
N HIS A 240 -9.26 6.06 2.45
CA HIS A 240 -7.85 6.10 2.84
C HIS A 240 -7.55 7.23 3.83
N TYR A 241 -7.94 8.48 3.52
CA TYR A 241 -7.46 9.69 4.21
C TYR A 241 -8.49 10.34 5.12
N ARG A 242 -9.78 10.02 4.98
CA ARG A 242 -10.88 10.58 5.78
C ARG A 242 -12.02 9.56 6.01
N PRO A 243 -11.73 8.46 6.74
CA PRO A 243 -12.65 7.33 6.88
C PRO A 243 -13.95 7.62 7.64
N GLN A 244 -14.10 8.79 8.25
CA GLN A 244 -15.34 9.17 8.95
C GLN A 244 -16.51 9.47 8.00
N ARG A 245 -16.21 9.83 6.73
CA ARG A 245 -17.20 10.07 5.69
C ARG A 245 -16.57 9.78 4.33
N TYR A 246 -17.01 8.72 3.67
CA TYR A 246 -16.47 8.21 2.38
C TYR A 246 -17.56 8.00 1.33
N ASP A 247 -18.45 9.00 1.21
CA ASP A 247 -19.58 8.99 0.24
C ASP A 247 -19.15 9.31 -1.21
N GLY A 248 -17.91 9.76 -1.39
CA GLY A 248 -17.40 10.18 -2.70
C GLY A 248 -17.82 11.60 -3.09
N GLU A 249 -18.54 12.31 -2.22
CA GLU A 249 -18.95 13.69 -2.49
C GLU A 249 -17.82 14.68 -2.16
N PRO A 250 -17.58 15.68 -3.04
CA PRO A 250 -16.66 16.76 -2.77
C PRO A 250 -17.09 17.58 -1.57
N ASP A 251 -16.17 17.86 -0.64
CA ASP A 251 -16.39 18.77 0.46
C ASP A 251 -15.09 19.50 0.87
N ILE A 252 -15.24 20.52 1.72
CA ILE A 252 -14.12 21.38 2.15
C ILE A 252 -13.00 20.57 2.82
N GLN A 253 -13.33 19.60 3.67
CA GLN A 253 -12.33 18.80 4.35
C GLN A 253 -11.57 17.89 3.36
N THR A 254 -12.29 17.26 2.44
CA THR A 254 -11.69 16.47 1.37
C THR A 254 -10.76 17.32 0.49
N ALA A 255 -11.20 18.53 0.11
CA ALA A 255 -10.38 19.48 -0.64
C ALA A 255 -9.11 19.88 0.13
N ALA A 256 -9.24 20.16 1.42
CA ALA A 256 -8.12 20.57 2.26
C ALA A 256 -7.07 19.46 2.44
N ILE A 257 -7.51 18.21 2.65
CA ILE A 257 -6.62 17.04 2.73
C ILE A 257 -5.92 16.83 1.40
N LEU A 258 -6.67 16.87 0.30
CA LEU A 258 -6.15 16.67 -1.05
C LEU A 258 -5.13 17.75 -1.42
N MET A 259 -5.37 18.99 -1.05
CA MET A 259 -4.43 20.11 -1.24
C MET A 259 -3.12 19.90 -0.48
N ASP A 260 -3.20 19.48 0.79
CA ASP A 260 -2.01 19.21 1.61
C ASP A 260 -1.18 18.07 1.01
N LEU A 261 -1.83 16.98 0.60
CA LEU A 261 -1.16 15.84 -0.02
C LEU A 261 -0.55 16.21 -1.38
N ALA A 262 -1.22 17.03 -2.18
CA ALA A 262 -0.71 17.48 -3.47
C ALA A 262 0.52 18.42 -3.35
N GLY A 263 0.68 19.09 -2.21
CA GLY A 263 1.85 19.94 -1.91
C GLY A 263 3.03 19.20 -1.28
N GLN A 264 2.92 17.88 -1.04
CA GLN A 264 4.03 17.07 -0.52
C GLN A 264 4.94 16.58 -1.65
N PRO A 265 6.24 16.37 -1.40
CA PRO A 265 7.20 15.86 -2.39
C PRO A 265 6.92 14.41 -2.81
#